data_0dc13f43de6bb3f7ff72c719d4c74e23
#
_entry.id   0dc13f43de6bb3f7ff72c719d4c74e23
#
_cell.length_a   1.000
_cell.length_b   1.000
_cell.length_c   1.000
_cell.angle_alpha   90.00
_cell.angle_beta   90.00
_cell.angle_gamma   90.00
#
_symmetry.space_group_name_H-M   'P 1'
#
loop_
_entity.id
_entity.type
_entity.pdbx_description
1 polymer ?
#
loop_
_entity_poly.entity_id
_entity_poly.type
_entity_poly.pdbx_seq_one_letter_code
_entity_poly.pdbx_strand_id
1 'polypeptide(L)'
;MNALPSDIFARRLRAERERQGMSQVELARRMATILGANVDPTAITRIEQQTRAVRLDEAVAMARILDVPLASLVVDNDAEQTEALLQRYLADLAAAHHQWEQTRQEIGRLTGIVQSLTGGYKMLHPEAATEHAEQQAGKA
;
A
#
# COMPACT_ATOMS: atom_id res chain seq x y z
N MET A 1 -21.78 17.70 -1.46
CA MET A 1 -22.02 17.03 -2.76
C MET A 1 -20.73 16.33 -3.15
N ASN A 2 -20.77 15.04 -3.31
CA ASN A 2 -19.60 14.34 -3.82
C ASN A 2 -19.47 14.63 -5.31
N ALA A 3 -18.29 15.09 -5.74
CA ALA A 3 -17.98 15.26 -7.16
C ALA A 3 -18.10 13.91 -7.88
N LEU A 4 -18.59 13.92 -9.11
CA LEU A 4 -18.66 12.69 -9.91
C LEU A 4 -17.23 12.21 -10.23
N PRO A 5 -17.00 10.91 -10.33
CA PRO A 5 -15.67 10.39 -10.71
C PRO A 5 -15.13 10.97 -12.02
N SER A 6 -16.00 11.32 -12.96
CA SER A 6 -15.62 12.01 -14.21
C SER A 6 -15.09 13.42 -13.97
N ASP A 7 -15.64 14.15 -12.99
CA ASP A 7 -15.22 15.51 -12.69
C ASP A 7 -13.87 15.50 -11.94
N ILE A 8 -13.70 14.52 -11.05
CA ILE A 8 -12.43 14.27 -10.36
C ILE A 8 -11.36 13.92 -11.38
N PHE A 9 -11.68 13.00 -12.30
CA PHE A 9 -10.78 12.58 -13.37
C PHE A 9 -10.32 13.78 -14.21
N ALA A 10 -11.25 14.62 -14.66
CA ALA A 10 -10.94 15.79 -15.50
C ALA A 10 -9.98 16.75 -14.81
N ARG A 11 -10.21 17.08 -13.55
CA ARG A 11 -9.35 17.97 -12.77
C ARG A 11 -7.95 17.37 -12.56
N ARG A 12 -7.88 16.09 -12.21
CA ARG A 12 -6.61 15.40 -11.95
C ARG A 12 -5.83 15.13 -13.22
N LEU A 13 -6.50 14.77 -14.30
CA LEU A 13 -5.88 14.65 -15.63
C LEU A 13 -5.16 15.93 -16.01
N ARG A 14 -5.85 17.05 -15.92
CA ARG A 14 -5.28 18.36 -16.24
C ARG A 14 -4.10 18.69 -15.35
N ALA A 15 -4.25 18.56 -14.03
CA ALA A 15 -3.18 18.85 -13.07
C ALA A 15 -1.93 18.00 -13.33
N GLU A 16 -2.08 16.71 -13.59
CA GLU A 16 -0.98 15.80 -13.82
C GLU A 16 -0.29 16.07 -15.16
N ARG A 17 -1.08 16.33 -16.22
CA ARG A 17 -0.57 16.72 -17.53
C ARG A 17 0.25 18.02 -17.45
N GLU A 18 -0.27 19.04 -16.77
CA GLU A 18 0.41 20.33 -16.57
C GLU A 18 1.67 20.17 -15.70
N ARG A 19 1.62 19.34 -14.67
CA ARG A 19 2.79 19.02 -13.82
C ARG A 19 3.94 18.43 -14.66
N GLN A 20 3.61 17.59 -15.65
CA GLN A 20 4.59 16.97 -16.55
C GLN A 20 4.96 17.87 -17.75
N GLY A 21 4.40 19.07 -17.85
CA GLY A 21 4.65 19.98 -18.98
C GLY A 21 4.13 19.46 -20.31
N MET A 22 3.17 18.52 -20.31
CA MET A 22 2.64 17.90 -21.51
C MET A 22 1.49 18.73 -22.10
N SER A 23 1.54 19.01 -23.42
CA SER A 23 0.44 19.66 -24.11
C SER A 23 -0.73 18.70 -24.38
N GLN A 24 -1.94 19.24 -24.57
CA GLN A 24 -3.11 18.43 -24.99
C GLN A 24 -2.87 17.73 -26.34
N VAL A 25 -2.17 18.39 -27.25
CA VAL A 25 -1.80 17.83 -28.57
C VAL A 25 -0.87 16.63 -28.40
N GLU A 26 0.13 16.75 -27.54
CA GLU A 26 1.07 15.66 -27.28
C GLU A 26 0.38 14.48 -26.60
N LEU A 27 -0.53 14.74 -25.67
CA LEU A 27 -1.33 13.70 -25.03
C LEU A 27 -2.21 12.98 -26.07
N ALA A 28 -2.90 13.72 -26.95
CA ALA A 28 -3.71 13.15 -28.02
C ALA A 28 -2.88 12.27 -28.97
N ARG A 29 -1.69 12.71 -29.33
CA ARG A 29 -0.77 11.97 -30.19
C ARG A 29 -0.36 10.62 -29.56
N ARG A 30 0.00 10.62 -28.28
CA ARG A 30 0.37 9.41 -27.56
C ARG A 30 -0.82 8.48 -27.38
N MET A 31 -2.01 9.01 -27.11
CA MET A 31 -3.24 8.24 -27.04
C MET A 31 -3.56 7.52 -28.35
N ALA A 32 -3.40 8.21 -29.49
CA ALA A 32 -3.62 7.63 -30.80
C ALA A 32 -2.75 6.39 -31.03
N THR A 33 -1.51 6.41 -30.55
CA THR A 33 -0.59 5.25 -30.62
C THR A 33 -1.09 4.07 -29.78
N ILE A 34 -1.60 4.33 -28.57
CA ILE A 34 -2.08 3.26 -27.67
C ILE A 34 -3.42 2.69 -28.15
N LEU A 35 -4.34 3.57 -28.57
CA LEU A 35 -5.69 3.18 -28.96
C LEU A 35 -5.79 2.67 -30.41
N GLY A 36 -4.73 2.86 -31.22
CA GLY A 36 -4.75 2.48 -32.63
C GLY A 36 -5.74 3.29 -33.47
N ALA A 37 -6.15 4.47 -33.00
CA ALA A 37 -7.14 5.33 -33.64
C ALA A 37 -6.75 6.80 -33.48
N ASN A 38 -7.15 7.64 -34.46
CA ASN A 38 -6.90 9.06 -34.37
C ASN A 38 -7.67 9.69 -33.19
N VAL A 39 -6.97 10.47 -32.37
CA VAL A 39 -7.54 11.19 -31.24
C VAL A 39 -7.42 12.68 -31.49
N ASP A 40 -8.57 13.37 -31.59
CA ASP A 40 -8.61 14.82 -31.74
C ASP A 40 -8.21 15.49 -30.41
N PRO A 41 -7.24 16.43 -30.39
CA PRO A 41 -6.88 17.19 -29.20
C PRO A 41 -8.08 17.90 -28.54
N THR A 42 -9.10 18.30 -29.32
CA THR A 42 -10.31 18.90 -28.77
C THR A 42 -11.10 17.94 -27.88
N ALA A 43 -10.99 16.64 -28.07
CA ALA A 43 -11.58 15.65 -27.17
C ALA A 43 -10.98 15.76 -25.75
N ILE A 44 -9.66 15.95 -25.64
CA ILE A 44 -8.98 16.14 -24.35
C ILE A 44 -9.43 17.45 -23.71
N THR A 45 -9.51 18.54 -24.49
CA THR A 45 -10.01 19.83 -24.01
C THR A 45 -11.41 19.69 -23.41
N ARG A 46 -12.30 18.99 -24.10
CA ARG A 46 -13.70 18.77 -23.64
C ARG A 46 -13.77 17.90 -22.37
N ILE A 47 -12.88 16.91 -22.24
CA ILE A 47 -12.79 16.09 -21.01
C ILE A 47 -12.31 16.97 -19.86
N GLU A 48 -11.23 17.72 -20.02
CA GLU A 48 -10.69 18.61 -18.99
C GLU A 48 -11.65 19.73 -18.57
N GLN A 49 -12.50 20.18 -19.51
CA GLN A 49 -13.56 21.16 -19.25
C GLN A 49 -14.84 20.54 -18.69
N GLN A 50 -14.87 19.22 -18.49
CA GLN A 50 -16.05 18.49 -17.99
C GLN A 50 -17.30 18.61 -18.90
N THR A 51 -17.10 18.95 -20.18
CA THR A 51 -18.17 19.03 -21.17
C THR A 51 -18.38 17.72 -21.93
N ARG A 52 -17.49 16.73 -21.74
CA ARG A 52 -17.56 15.38 -22.27
C ARG A 52 -17.07 14.39 -21.23
N ALA A 53 -17.83 13.31 -21.03
CA ALA A 53 -17.38 12.19 -20.23
C ALA A 53 -16.19 11.45 -20.90
N VAL A 54 -15.22 11.01 -20.10
CA VAL A 54 -14.12 10.16 -20.55
C VAL A 54 -14.61 8.73 -20.74
N ARG A 55 -14.17 8.07 -21.81
CA ARG A 55 -14.39 6.61 -21.98
C ARG A 55 -13.35 5.85 -21.17
N LEU A 56 -13.68 4.64 -20.75
CA LEU A 56 -12.77 3.81 -19.96
C LEU A 56 -11.45 3.55 -20.68
N ASP A 57 -11.48 3.25 -21.98
CA ASP A 57 -10.29 3.02 -22.79
C ASP A 57 -9.38 4.26 -22.83
N GLU A 58 -10.00 5.44 -22.98
CA GLU A 58 -9.29 6.73 -22.96
C GLU A 58 -8.65 6.98 -21.58
N ALA A 59 -9.39 6.73 -20.51
CA ALA A 59 -8.89 6.91 -19.14
C ALA A 59 -7.69 6.02 -18.84
N VAL A 60 -7.75 4.75 -19.24
CA VAL A 60 -6.63 3.80 -19.09
C VAL A 60 -5.42 4.23 -19.93
N ALA A 61 -5.64 4.68 -21.18
CA ALA A 61 -4.56 5.17 -22.03
C ALA A 61 -3.88 6.42 -21.44
N MET A 62 -4.67 7.38 -20.95
CA MET A 62 -4.17 8.60 -20.31
C MET A 62 -3.36 8.29 -19.04
N ALA A 63 -3.86 7.40 -18.18
CA ALA A 63 -3.16 6.97 -16.97
C ALA A 63 -1.79 6.34 -17.28
N ARG A 64 -1.72 5.50 -18.31
CA ARG A 64 -0.46 4.90 -18.80
C ARG A 64 0.52 5.92 -19.35
N ILE A 65 0.03 6.89 -20.13
CA ILE A 65 0.87 7.94 -20.73
C ILE A 65 1.47 8.84 -19.65
N LEU A 66 0.68 9.15 -18.61
CA LEU A 66 1.10 9.97 -17.48
C LEU A 66 1.88 9.19 -16.41
N ASP A 67 2.02 7.87 -16.59
CA ASP A 67 2.69 6.98 -15.64
C ASP A 67 2.13 7.09 -14.22
N VAL A 68 0.80 7.12 -14.10
CA VAL A 68 0.07 7.17 -12.83
C VAL A 68 -0.95 6.04 -12.76
N PRO A 69 -1.25 5.52 -11.57
CA PRO A 69 -2.36 4.57 -11.40
C PRO A 69 -3.69 5.22 -11.80
N LEU A 70 -4.55 4.51 -12.53
CA LEU A 70 -5.90 5.01 -12.87
C LEU A 70 -6.70 5.41 -11.62
N ALA A 71 -6.54 4.66 -10.53
CA ALA A 71 -7.20 4.96 -9.26
C ALA A 71 -6.86 6.36 -8.74
N SER A 72 -5.63 6.85 -8.94
CA SER A 72 -5.24 8.19 -8.52
C SER A 72 -5.93 9.31 -9.31
N LEU A 73 -6.45 9.01 -10.49
CA LEU A 73 -7.19 9.96 -11.31
C LEU A 73 -8.70 9.99 -11.01
N VAL A 74 -9.25 8.96 -10.37
CA VAL A 74 -10.71 8.83 -10.16
C VAL A 74 -11.14 8.94 -8.69
N VAL A 75 -10.19 8.83 -7.76
CA VAL A 75 -10.46 8.96 -6.31
C VAL A 75 -10.22 10.41 -5.89
N ASP A 76 -11.23 11.01 -5.28
CA ASP A 76 -11.07 12.31 -4.63
C ASP A 76 -10.34 12.07 -3.28
N ASN A 77 -9.02 12.04 -3.36
CA ASN A 77 -8.23 12.11 -2.16
C ASN A 77 -8.21 13.59 -1.73
N ASP A 78 -9.20 14.01 -0.96
CA ASP A 78 -9.05 15.22 -0.19
C ASP A 78 -7.76 15.05 0.61
N ALA A 79 -6.79 15.95 0.39
CA ALA A 79 -5.49 15.89 1.05
C ALA A 79 -5.67 15.82 2.58
N GLU A 80 -6.69 16.50 3.11
CA GLU A 80 -7.06 16.45 4.53
C GLU A 80 -7.54 15.06 4.99
N GLN A 81 -8.35 14.37 4.18
CA GLN A 81 -8.83 13.02 4.53
C GLN A 81 -7.69 11.99 4.46
N THR A 82 -6.81 12.13 3.47
CA THR A 82 -5.64 11.25 3.34
C THR A 82 -4.67 11.48 4.49
N GLU A 83 -4.43 12.73 4.86
CA GLU A 83 -3.58 13.09 6.00
C GLU A 83 -4.16 12.56 7.32
N ALA A 84 -5.47 12.76 7.56
CA ALA A 84 -6.15 12.26 8.75
C ALA A 84 -6.09 10.73 8.84
N LEU A 85 -6.27 10.04 7.71
CA LEU A 85 -6.18 8.58 7.63
C LEU A 85 -4.75 8.09 7.88
N LEU A 86 -3.75 8.75 7.30
CA LEU A 86 -2.34 8.46 7.52
C LEU A 86 -1.97 8.62 9.00
N GLN A 87 -2.36 9.72 9.63
CA GLN A 87 -2.12 9.96 11.05
C GLN A 87 -2.75 8.88 11.92
N ARG A 88 -3.96 8.44 11.60
CA ARG A 88 -4.63 7.35 12.30
C ARG A 88 -3.83 6.04 12.20
N TYR A 89 -3.43 5.63 11.00
CA TYR A 89 -2.68 4.38 10.83
C TYR A 89 -1.28 4.45 11.44
N LEU A 90 -0.64 5.61 11.45
CA LEU A 90 0.64 5.79 12.16
C LEU A 90 0.49 5.63 13.66
N ALA A 91 -0.60 6.15 14.25
CA ALA A 91 -0.90 5.96 15.66
C ALA A 91 -1.19 4.48 15.99
N ASP A 92 -1.97 3.79 15.16
CA ASP A 92 -2.28 2.36 15.31
C ASP A 92 -0.99 1.52 15.22
N LEU A 93 -0.09 1.85 14.28
CA LEU A 93 1.20 1.19 14.13
C LEU A 93 2.10 1.40 15.36
N ALA A 94 2.15 2.61 15.90
CA ALA A 94 2.92 2.90 17.11
C ALA A 94 2.39 2.13 18.32
N ALA A 95 1.07 2.03 18.48
CA ALA A 95 0.42 1.24 19.53
C ALA A 95 0.74 -0.26 19.39
N ALA A 96 0.68 -0.81 18.18
CA ALA A 96 1.02 -2.19 17.90
C ALA A 96 2.50 -2.50 18.19
N HIS A 97 3.42 -1.60 17.84
CA HIS A 97 4.84 -1.73 18.17
C HIS A 97 5.08 -1.74 19.68
N HIS A 98 4.42 -0.86 20.43
CA HIS A 98 4.53 -0.84 21.88
C HIS A 98 4.04 -2.15 22.51
N GLN A 99 2.89 -2.66 22.06
CA GLN A 99 2.34 -3.93 22.52
C GLN A 99 3.26 -5.13 22.20
N TRP A 100 3.85 -5.12 20.98
CA TRP A 100 4.83 -6.15 20.59
C TRP A 100 6.06 -6.14 21.50
N GLU A 101 6.60 -4.95 21.82
CA GLU A 101 7.75 -4.84 22.70
C GLU A 101 7.47 -5.32 24.11
N GLN A 102 6.28 -5.02 24.67
CA GLN A 102 5.83 -5.55 25.95
C GLN A 102 5.74 -7.07 25.93
N THR A 103 5.14 -7.64 24.87
CA THR A 103 5.03 -9.10 24.70
C THR A 103 6.40 -9.75 24.60
N ARG A 104 7.30 -9.15 23.84
CA ARG A 104 8.69 -9.62 23.70
C ARG A 104 9.43 -9.66 25.05
N GLN A 105 9.29 -8.61 25.86
CA GLN A 105 9.88 -8.55 27.20
C GLN A 105 9.31 -9.64 28.12
N GLU A 106 8.00 -9.87 28.07
CA GLU A 106 7.35 -10.90 28.87
C GLU A 106 7.79 -12.31 28.45
N ILE A 107 7.90 -12.57 27.15
CA ILE A 107 8.48 -13.84 26.64
C ILE A 107 9.89 -14.03 27.16
N GLY A 108 10.73 -13.00 27.14
CA GLY A 108 12.09 -13.05 27.68
C GLY A 108 12.12 -13.40 29.16
N ARG A 109 11.24 -12.76 29.95
CA ARG A 109 11.10 -13.03 31.39
C ARG A 109 10.68 -14.48 31.67
N LEU A 110 9.65 -14.95 30.99
CA LEU A 110 9.15 -16.32 31.15
C LEU A 110 10.19 -17.37 30.71
N THR A 111 10.88 -17.11 29.62
CA THR A 111 11.99 -17.97 29.14
C THR A 111 13.08 -18.09 30.17
N GLY A 112 13.47 -16.98 30.82
CA GLY A 112 14.44 -16.99 31.90
C GLY A 112 14.00 -17.82 33.11
N ILE A 113 12.73 -17.71 33.50
CA ILE A 113 12.15 -18.52 34.60
C ILE A 113 12.19 -20.01 34.24
N VAL A 114 11.75 -20.38 33.03
CA VAL A 114 11.75 -21.79 32.59
C VAL A 114 13.18 -22.35 32.61
N GLN A 115 14.14 -21.58 32.10
CA GLN A 115 15.56 -22.01 32.10
C GLN A 115 16.11 -22.22 33.52
N SER A 116 15.78 -21.30 34.46
CA SER A 116 16.19 -21.44 35.86
C SER A 116 15.58 -22.67 36.53
N LEU A 117 14.29 -22.90 36.33
CA LEU A 117 13.60 -24.07 36.88
C LEU A 117 14.14 -25.36 36.25
N THR A 118 14.37 -25.39 34.93
CA THR A 118 14.93 -26.57 34.26
C THR A 118 16.34 -26.86 34.72
N GLY A 119 17.17 -25.84 34.91
CA GLY A 119 18.53 -25.96 35.45
C GLY A 119 18.53 -26.50 36.88
N GLY A 120 17.66 -25.96 37.73
CA GLY A 120 17.46 -26.45 39.10
C GLY A 120 16.94 -27.89 39.18
N TYR A 121 15.98 -28.23 38.32
CA TYR A 121 15.46 -29.60 38.21
C TYR A 121 16.54 -30.61 37.80
N LYS A 122 17.37 -30.29 36.82
CA LYS A 122 18.48 -31.14 36.37
C LYS A 122 19.54 -31.32 37.46
N MET A 123 19.78 -30.31 38.28
CA MET A 123 20.70 -30.41 39.41
C MET A 123 20.18 -31.31 40.52
N LEU A 124 18.87 -31.30 40.78
CA LEU A 124 18.22 -32.11 41.82
C LEU A 124 17.95 -33.55 41.35
N HIS A 125 17.84 -33.78 40.06
CA HIS A 125 17.53 -35.10 39.46
C HIS A 125 18.51 -35.42 38.32
N PRO A 126 19.80 -35.74 38.61
CA PRO A 126 20.79 -36.04 37.59
C PRO A 126 20.43 -37.27 36.74
N GLU A 127 19.65 -38.19 37.29
CA GLU A 127 19.15 -39.42 36.60
C GLU A 127 18.21 -39.11 35.44
N ALA A 128 17.36 -38.09 35.56
CA ALA A 128 16.43 -37.67 34.51
C ALA A 128 17.16 -37.03 33.29
N ALA A 129 18.37 -36.56 33.44
CA ALA A 129 19.16 -36.01 32.37
C ALA A 129 19.79 -37.10 31.46
N THR A 130 19.99 -38.31 31.99
CA THR A 130 20.53 -39.44 31.21
C THR A 130 19.46 -40.13 30.37
N GLU A 131 18.23 -40.27 30.88
CA GLU A 131 17.12 -40.88 30.13
C GLU A 131 16.73 -40.12 28.87
N HIS A 132 16.80 -38.76 28.87
CA HIS A 132 16.56 -37.96 27.67
C HIS A 132 17.67 -38.05 26.62
N ALA A 133 18.90 -38.22 27.04
CA ALA A 133 20.04 -38.43 26.12
C ALA A 133 19.97 -39.79 25.42
N GLU A 134 19.57 -40.84 26.12
CA GLU A 134 19.42 -42.18 25.57
C GLU A 134 18.21 -42.30 24.61
N GLN A 135 17.10 -41.60 24.89
CA GLN A 135 15.95 -41.55 23.99
C GLN A 135 16.23 -40.79 22.69
N GLN A 136 17.11 -39.80 22.70
CA GLN A 136 17.54 -39.11 21.49
C GLN A 136 18.56 -39.88 20.68
N ALA A 137 19.43 -40.63 21.32
CA ALA A 137 20.43 -41.46 20.64
C ALA A 137 19.82 -42.72 20.00
N GLY A 138 18.70 -43.23 20.49
CA GLY A 138 17.99 -44.40 19.96
C GLY A 138 17.06 -44.10 18.75
N LYS A 139 17.00 -42.85 18.30
CA LYS A 139 16.18 -42.40 17.14
C LYS A 139 17.01 -41.94 15.94
N ALA A 140 18.30 -42.12 15.97
CA ALA A 140 19.22 -41.81 14.86
C ALA A 140 19.52 -43.05 13.99
#